data_0d7686d0752fcfa54d4c1bcc83601d17
#
_entry.id   0d7686d0752fcfa54d4c1bcc83601d17
#
_cell.length_a   1.000
_cell.length_b   1.000
_cell.length_c   1.000
_cell.angle_alpha   90.00
_cell.angle_beta   90.00
_cell.angle_gamma   90.00
#
_symmetry.space_group_name_H-M   'P 1'
#
loop_
_entity.id
_entity.type
_entity.pdbx_description
1 polymer ?
#
loop_
_entity_poly.entity_id
_entity_poly.type
_entity_poly.pdbx_seq_one_letter_code
_entity_poly.pdbx_strand_id
1 'polypeptide(L)'
;MTKFINPGLMQTSRRNMLRGSVLAGAAALTGSAAMAAARHPKLPAQKLHTANAKSADLYKAAAKQAADSTAKPADLSGYTRVKQELVAPPFAPVHEQVATGGPKIIEITMETTEALMVVDEDTGASVWALTYNGSVPGPLIICHVGDMVELTLRNPADSQMEHNIDFHASTGALGGGGLTHVYPGEECVLRWKATKAGCFTYHCAPGGAMIPYHVTHGMNGAVMVLPREGLKDKDGNQLTYDKIAYIGEQDYYLPMDEDGEYKVYETAGEDYSDSIDAMRTLVPTHCVFNGAVGAITGENALKFNVGETVLMIHNQANRDSRPHLIGGHGDYVWETSFAEPPMTGVETWFVRGGTAMAAMYTFEQPGVYAYVNHNLIEAALLGATAHFVVEGEWSNDLMEQVVAPREFAT
;
A
#
# COMPACT_ATOMS: atom_id res chain seq x y z
N MET A 1 6.47 -11.90 -19.10
CA MET A 1 6.74 -13.28 -18.65
C MET A 1 6.84 -13.22 -17.13
N THR A 2 5.72 -13.44 -16.48
CA THR A 2 5.60 -13.40 -15.01
C THR A 2 6.26 -14.67 -14.48
N LYS A 3 7.40 -14.53 -13.81
CA LYS A 3 7.99 -15.64 -13.06
C LYS A 3 7.24 -15.75 -11.74
N PHE A 4 6.40 -16.77 -11.65
CA PHE A 4 5.91 -17.27 -10.36
C PHE A 4 7.13 -17.59 -9.49
N ILE A 5 7.14 -17.07 -8.27
CA ILE A 5 8.17 -17.39 -7.27
C ILE A 5 8.02 -18.87 -6.93
N ASN A 6 9.09 -19.61 -7.10
CA ASN A 6 9.15 -21.04 -6.81
C ASN A 6 9.06 -21.25 -5.29
N PRO A 7 8.12 -22.04 -4.74
CA PRO A 7 7.91 -22.20 -3.30
C PRO A 7 9.02 -22.93 -2.54
N GLY A 8 10.14 -23.22 -3.17
CA GLY A 8 11.15 -24.12 -2.61
C GLY A 8 12.30 -23.48 -1.81
N LEU A 9 12.37 -22.16 -1.59
CA LEU A 9 13.56 -21.50 -1.05
C LEU A 9 13.33 -20.51 0.10
N MET A 10 12.23 -20.61 0.83
CA MET A 10 12.04 -19.77 2.03
C MET A 10 11.75 -20.63 3.26
N GLN A 11 12.78 -21.04 3.96
CA GLN A 11 12.70 -21.50 5.36
C GLN A 11 13.60 -20.63 6.23
N THR A 12 13.12 -19.44 6.59
CA THR A 12 13.53 -18.77 7.83
C THR A 12 12.28 -18.44 8.61
N SER A 13 11.79 -19.41 9.35
CA SER A 13 10.60 -19.27 10.18
C SER A 13 10.84 -18.27 11.32
N ARG A 14 9.77 -17.60 11.79
CA ARG A 14 9.75 -16.76 13.02
C ARG A 14 10.44 -17.43 14.21
N ARG A 15 10.51 -18.76 14.25
CA ARG A 15 11.27 -19.52 15.27
C ARG A 15 12.75 -19.17 15.29
N ASN A 16 13.35 -18.77 14.18
CA ASN A 16 14.78 -18.43 14.13
C ASN A 16 15.05 -16.99 14.55
N MET A 17 14.11 -16.07 14.37
CA MET A 17 14.22 -14.70 14.85
C MET A 17 14.17 -14.59 16.38
N LEU A 18 13.36 -15.44 17.04
CA LEU A 18 13.28 -15.52 18.52
C LEU A 18 14.43 -16.32 19.15
N ARG A 19 15.16 -17.13 18.37
CA ARG A 19 16.28 -17.93 18.91
C ARG A 19 17.60 -17.17 19.01
N GLY A 20 17.72 -16.02 18.38
CA GLY A 20 18.93 -15.17 18.46
C GLY A 20 19.05 -14.33 19.72
N SER A 21 18.00 -14.21 20.54
CA SER A 21 17.97 -13.32 21.71
C SER A 21 17.75 -14.00 23.05
N VAL A 22 17.71 -15.33 23.14
CA VAL A 22 17.51 -16.05 24.42
C VAL A 22 18.53 -17.15 24.57
N LEU A 23 19.73 -16.77 24.99
CA LEU A 23 20.69 -17.67 25.65
C LEU A 23 21.16 -16.99 26.92
N ALA A 24 20.31 -16.94 27.93
CA ALA A 24 20.67 -16.98 29.35
C ALA A 24 19.38 -17.05 30.18
N GLY A 25 19.21 -18.13 30.94
CA GLY A 25 18.21 -18.22 32.01
C GLY A 25 17.18 -19.34 31.84
N ALA A 26 17.61 -20.60 31.97
CA ALA A 26 16.70 -21.72 32.17
C ALA A 26 16.22 -21.73 33.63
N ALA A 27 14.96 -21.45 33.86
CA ALA A 27 14.21 -21.90 35.00
C ALA A 27 12.87 -22.45 34.53
N ALA A 28 12.65 -23.74 34.72
CA ALA A 28 11.46 -24.44 34.30
C ALA A 28 10.23 -23.93 35.08
N LEU A 29 9.25 -23.41 34.34
CA LEU A 29 7.88 -23.35 34.79
C LEU A 29 7.01 -24.05 33.75
N THR A 30 6.67 -25.30 34.03
CA THR A 30 5.62 -26.04 33.35
C THR A 30 4.27 -25.39 33.70
N GLY A 31 3.76 -24.60 32.82
CA GLY A 31 2.41 -24.08 32.89
C GLY A 31 1.86 -24.01 31.46
N SER A 32 1.09 -25.02 31.07
CA SER A 32 0.29 -24.99 29.84
C SER A 32 -0.74 -23.86 29.98
N ALA A 33 -0.38 -22.65 29.55
CA ALA A 33 -1.35 -21.62 29.30
C ALA A 33 -1.91 -21.91 27.90
N ALA A 34 -3.01 -22.62 27.85
CA ALA A 34 -3.90 -22.57 26.68
C ALA A 34 -4.28 -21.09 26.50
N MET A 35 -3.77 -20.42 25.48
CA MET A 35 -4.30 -19.16 25.04
C MET A 35 -5.74 -19.45 24.59
N ALA A 36 -6.71 -19.13 25.48
CA ALA A 36 -8.10 -19.08 25.09
C ALA A 36 -8.18 -18.05 23.96
N ALA A 37 -8.43 -18.52 22.74
CA ALA A 37 -8.79 -17.65 21.64
C ALA A 37 -9.92 -16.74 22.14
N ALA A 38 -9.69 -15.44 22.15
CA ALA A 38 -10.70 -14.49 22.54
C ALA A 38 -11.83 -14.63 21.52
N ARG A 39 -12.93 -15.29 21.93
CA ARG A 39 -14.13 -15.39 21.10
C ARG A 39 -14.63 -13.97 20.92
N HIS A 40 -14.47 -13.45 19.71
CA HIS A 40 -15.10 -12.19 19.36
C HIS A 40 -16.60 -12.30 19.61
N PRO A 41 -17.21 -11.36 20.34
CA PRO A 41 -18.64 -11.40 20.55
C PRO A 41 -19.33 -11.33 19.17
N LYS A 42 -20.19 -12.32 18.87
CA LYS A 42 -21.01 -12.24 17.65
C LYS A 42 -21.83 -10.96 17.74
N LEU A 43 -21.49 -9.99 16.92
CA LEU A 43 -22.28 -8.78 16.80
C LEU A 43 -23.68 -9.17 16.29
N PRO A 44 -24.77 -8.61 16.85
CA PRO A 44 -26.11 -8.88 16.34
C PRO A 44 -26.15 -8.53 14.85
N ALA A 45 -26.78 -9.40 14.07
CA ALA A 45 -26.95 -9.19 12.62
C ALA A 45 -27.60 -7.82 12.38
N GLN A 46 -26.77 -6.81 12.12
CA GLN A 46 -27.27 -5.51 11.72
C GLN A 46 -27.82 -5.67 10.29
N LYS A 47 -29.06 -5.24 10.09
CA LYS A 47 -29.58 -5.09 8.73
C LYS A 47 -28.64 -4.16 7.97
N LEU A 48 -28.04 -4.66 6.90
CA LEU A 48 -27.29 -3.82 5.96
C LEU A 48 -28.19 -2.66 5.56
N HIS A 49 -27.72 -1.43 5.76
CA HIS A 49 -28.49 -0.27 5.39
C HIS A 49 -28.79 -0.31 3.89
N THR A 50 -30.03 -0.05 3.50
CA THR A 50 -30.49 0.03 2.11
C THR A 50 -29.79 1.13 1.29
N ALA A 51 -28.91 1.95 1.90
CA ALA A 51 -28.02 2.86 1.21
C ALA A 51 -27.16 2.17 0.14
N ASN A 52 -26.84 0.88 0.34
CA ASN A 52 -26.00 0.11 -0.59
C ASN A 52 -26.66 -0.17 -1.95
N ALA A 53 -27.99 -0.36 -1.98
CA ALA A 53 -28.71 -0.59 -3.24
C ALA A 53 -28.73 0.65 -4.15
N LYS A 54 -28.53 1.85 -3.57
CA LYS A 54 -28.53 3.12 -4.32
C LYS A 54 -27.15 3.49 -4.89
N SER A 55 -26.08 2.89 -4.42
CA SER A 55 -24.73 3.23 -4.90
C SER A 55 -24.49 2.78 -6.33
N ALA A 56 -24.94 1.59 -6.75
CA ALA A 56 -24.86 1.13 -8.13
C ALA A 56 -25.59 2.08 -9.10
N ASP A 57 -26.70 2.68 -8.66
CA ASP A 57 -27.45 3.66 -9.46
C ASP A 57 -26.65 4.97 -9.64
N LEU A 58 -25.82 5.35 -8.66
CA LEU A 58 -24.95 6.54 -8.75
C LEU A 58 -23.88 6.37 -9.84
N TYR A 59 -23.27 5.19 -9.95
CA TYR A 59 -22.26 4.91 -10.98
C TYR A 59 -22.89 4.93 -12.37
N LYS A 60 -24.06 4.30 -12.55
CA LYS A 60 -24.82 4.36 -13.81
C LYS A 60 -25.22 5.79 -14.17
N ALA A 61 -25.64 6.59 -13.18
CA ALA A 61 -26.00 7.99 -13.39
C ALA A 61 -24.79 8.82 -13.81
N ALA A 62 -23.61 8.61 -13.20
CA ALA A 62 -22.38 9.30 -13.57
C ALA A 62 -21.94 8.95 -15.00
N ALA A 63 -21.97 7.67 -15.38
CA ALA A 63 -21.67 7.21 -16.73
C ALA A 63 -22.64 7.81 -17.75
N LYS A 64 -23.94 7.82 -17.44
CA LYS A 64 -24.96 8.45 -18.31
C LYS A 64 -24.74 9.95 -18.46
N GLN A 65 -24.45 10.67 -17.37
CA GLN A 65 -24.18 12.11 -17.42
C GLN A 65 -22.97 12.43 -18.32
N ALA A 66 -21.92 11.61 -18.25
CA ALA A 66 -20.75 11.77 -19.12
C ALA A 66 -21.09 11.48 -20.59
N ALA A 67 -21.86 10.41 -20.86
CA ALA A 67 -22.28 10.04 -22.21
C ALA A 67 -23.21 11.09 -22.85
N ASP A 68 -24.10 11.67 -22.05
CA ASP A 68 -25.02 12.74 -22.50
C ASP A 68 -24.36 14.12 -22.59
N SER A 69 -23.08 14.24 -22.23
CA SER A 69 -22.36 15.51 -22.21
C SER A 69 -22.17 16.06 -23.63
N THR A 70 -22.55 17.31 -23.83
CA THR A 70 -22.28 18.08 -25.05
C THR A 70 -21.01 18.93 -24.98
N ALA A 71 -20.17 18.69 -23.93
CA ALA A 71 -18.90 19.39 -23.73
C ALA A 71 -17.95 19.14 -24.92
N LYS A 72 -17.24 20.18 -25.32
CA LYS A 72 -16.19 20.02 -26.34
C LYS A 72 -15.08 19.10 -25.81
N PRO A 73 -14.48 18.26 -26.67
CA PRO A 73 -13.28 17.51 -26.31
C PRO A 73 -12.18 18.45 -25.78
N ALA A 74 -11.36 17.93 -24.86
CA ALA A 74 -10.23 18.69 -24.34
C ALA A 74 -9.25 19.03 -25.47
N ASP A 75 -8.74 20.27 -25.48
CA ASP A 75 -7.64 20.65 -26.37
C ASP A 75 -6.34 20.06 -25.84
N LEU A 76 -5.77 19.13 -26.56
CA LEU A 76 -4.54 18.41 -26.23
C LEU A 76 -3.35 18.83 -27.11
N SER A 77 -3.48 19.87 -27.89
CA SER A 77 -2.45 20.33 -28.87
C SER A 77 -1.12 20.70 -28.21
N GLY A 78 -1.14 21.08 -26.92
CA GLY A 78 0.06 21.41 -26.13
C GLY A 78 0.66 20.25 -25.35
N TYR A 79 0.13 19.02 -25.49
CA TYR A 79 0.57 17.87 -24.71
C TYR A 79 1.45 16.93 -25.54
N THR A 80 2.51 16.41 -24.91
CA THR A 80 3.32 15.31 -25.47
C THR A 80 2.86 13.98 -24.86
N ARG A 81 2.65 12.94 -25.68
CA ARG A 81 2.28 11.60 -25.21
C ARG A 81 3.53 10.82 -24.77
N VAL A 82 3.45 10.20 -23.60
CA VAL A 82 4.52 9.39 -23.03
C VAL A 82 3.89 8.15 -22.39
N LYS A 83 4.39 6.97 -22.76
CA LYS A 83 4.00 5.72 -22.10
C LYS A 83 4.78 5.57 -20.81
N GLN A 84 4.10 5.28 -19.69
CA GLN A 84 4.73 4.89 -18.44
C GLN A 84 4.56 3.39 -18.23
N GLU A 85 5.68 2.68 -18.22
CA GLU A 85 5.70 1.26 -17.84
C GLU A 85 5.55 1.15 -16.33
N LEU A 86 4.42 0.59 -15.89
CA LEU A 86 4.14 0.35 -14.48
C LEU A 86 4.96 -0.82 -13.97
N VAL A 87 5.46 -0.71 -12.76
CA VAL A 87 6.27 -1.73 -12.10
C VAL A 87 5.64 -2.17 -10.79
N ALA A 88 5.88 -3.42 -10.42
CA ALA A 88 5.37 -3.95 -9.16
C ALA A 88 6.05 -3.26 -7.95
N PRO A 89 5.31 -3.02 -6.84
CA PRO A 89 5.90 -2.57 -5.59
C PRO A 89 6.95 -3.58 -5.08
N PRO A 90 7.95 -3.17 -4.31
CA PRO A 90 8.15 -1.85 -3.71
C PRO A 90 8.85 -0.82 -4.61
N PHE A 91 8.95 -1.09 -5.90
CA PHE A 91 9.66 -0.24 -6.86
C PHE A 91 8.71 0.80 -7.48
N ALA A 92 9.31 1.82 -8.08
CA ALA A 92 8.60 2.89 -8.77
C ALA A 92 8.99 2.95 -10.26
N PRO A 93 8.09 3.40 -11.15
CA PRO A 93 8.43 3.59 -12.55
C PRO A 93 9.51 4.67 -12.73
N VAL A 94 10.26 4.57 -13.82
CA VAL A 94 11.21 5.62 -14.23
C VAL A 94 10.45 6.92 -14.45
N HIS A 95 10.92 8.00 -13.86
CA HIS A 95 10.29 9.30 -13.90
C HIS A 95 11.30 10.44 -13.75
N GLU A 96 10.86 11.66 -14.07
CA GLU A 96 11.59 12.89 -13.82
C GLU A 96 11.19 13.47 -12.46
N GLN A 97 12.14 13.84 -11.62
CA GLN A 97 11.85 14.53 -10.35
C GLN A 97 11.46 15.99 -10.57
N VAL A 98 12.00 16.59 -11.61
CA VAL A 98 11.66 17.94 -12.10
C VAL A 98 11.16 17.78 -13.53
N ALA A 99 10.00 18.35 -13.84
CA ALA A 99 9.41 18.22 -15.16
C ALA A 99 10.27 18.90 -16.23
N THR A 100 10.53 18.19 -17.32
CA THR A 100 11.16 18.76 -18.51
C THR A 100 10.07 19.06 -19.57
N GLY A 101 10.10 20.27 -20.09
CA GLY A 101 9.15 20.70 -21.15
C GLY A 101 7.71 20.97 -20.66
N GLY A 102 6.77 20.91 -21.62
CA GLY A 102 5.34 21.16 -21.38
C GLY A 102 4.62 20.00 -20.69
N PRO A 103 3.29 20.12 -20.51
CA PRO A 103 2.50 19.03 -19.91
C PRO A 103 2.45 17.81 -20.81
N LYS A 104 2.33 16.64 -20.19
CA LYS A 104 2.35 15.32 -20.84
C LYS A 104 0.99 14.63 -20.72
N ILE A 105 0.71 13.74 -21.67
CA ILE A 105 -0.30 12.69 -21.49
C ILE A 105 0.47 11.42 -21.12
N ILE A 106 0.32 10.99 -19.86
CA ILE A 106 0.94 9.78 -19.35
C ILE A 106 -0.01 8.61 -19.64
N GLU A 107 0.38 7.79 -20.60
CA GLU A 107 -0.38 6.60 -21.03
C GLU A 107 0.01 5.42 -20.15
N ILE A 108 -0.97 4.82 -19.46
CA ILE A 108 -0.80 3.64 -18.63
C ILE A 108 -1.84 2.58 -18.97
N THR A 109 -1.50 1.33 -18.76
CA THR A 109 -2.43 0.20 -18.87
C THR A 109 -2.42 -0.57 -17.57
N MET A 110 -3.61 -0.84 -17.03
CA MET A 110 -3.82 -1.70 -15.87
C MET A 110 -4.77 -2.82 -16.25
N GLU A 111 -4.46 -4.01 -15.76
CA GLU A 111 -5.32 -5.19 -15.85
C GLU A 111 -5.75 -5.59 -14.43
N THR A 112 -7.03 -5.84 -14.26
CA THR A 112 -7.55 -6.39 -13.00
C THR A 112 -7.30 -7.89 -12.98
N THR A 113 -6.87 -8.42 -11.85
CA THR A 113 -6.65 -9.87 -11.70
C THR A 113 -7.07 -10.33 -10.32
N GLU A 114 -7.60 -11.54 -10.28
CA GLU A 114 -7.97 -12.26 -9.07
C GLU A 114 -6.98 -13.41 -8.91
N ALA A 115 -6.23 -13.42 -7.79
CA ALA A 115 -5.19 -14.41 -7.58
C ALA A 115 -5.18 -14.90 -6.13
N LEU A 116 -5.08 -16.22 -5.94
CA LEU A 116 -4.87 -16.77 -4.61
C LEU A 116 -3.47 -16.40 -4.13
N MET A 117 -3.39 -15.70 -3.02
CA MET A 117 -2.16 -15.20 -2.42
C MET A 117 -2.04 -15.66 -0.97
N VAL A 118 -0.87 -16.17 -0.61
CA VAL A 118 -0.53 -16.47 0.79
C VAL A 118 -0.19 -15.16 1.48
N VAL A 119 -0.93 -14.85 2.54
CA VAL A 119 -0.73 -13.65 3.37
C VAL A 119 0.28 -13.90 4.48
N ASP A 120 0.24 -15.09 5.08
CA ASP A 120 1.17 -15.49 6.14
C ASP A 120 1.51 -16.98 5.98
N GLU A 121 2.76 -17.27 5.69
CA GLU A 121 3.24 -18.65 5.51
C GLU A 121 3.25 -19.47 6.83
N ASP A 122 3.46 -18.80 7.98
CA ASP A 122 3.53 -19.47 9.27
C ASP A 122 2.16 -19.99 9.73
N THR A 123 1.07 -19.31 9.33
CA THR A 123 -0.31 -19.69 9.68
C THR A 123 -1.05 -20.34 8.53
N GLY A 124 -0.52 -20.27 7.31
CA GLY A 124 -1.20 -20.70 6.10
C GLY A 124 -2.36 -19.78 5.66
N ALA A 125 -2.48 -18.60 6.28
CA ALA A 125 -3.50 -17.63 5.93
C ALA A 125 -3.36 -17.21 4.46
N SER A 126 -4.45 -17.27 3.70
CA SER A 126 -4.49 -16.93 2.28
C SER A 126 -5.74 -16.13 1.94
N VAL A 127 -5.70 -15.42 0.82
CA VAL A 127 -6.78 -14.61 0.29
C VAL A 127 -6.83 -14.71 -1.22
N TRP A 128 -8.03 -14.71 -1.79
CA TRP A 128 -8.20 -14.37 -3.20
C TRP A 128 -8.01 -12.86 -3.35
N ALA A 129 -6.76 -12.46 -3.58
CA ALA A 129 -6.42 -11.05 -3.73
C ALA A 129 -7.03 -10.49 -5.01
N LEU A 130 -7.66 -9.33 -4.89
CA LEU A 130 -8.15 -8.54 -5.99
C LEU A 130 -7.10 -7.47 -6.29
N THR A 131 -6.58 -7.46 -7.50
CA THR A 131 -5.36 -6.68 -7.78
C THR A 131 -5.45 -5.84 -9.04
N TYR A 132 -4.60 -4.83 -9.12
CA TYR A 132 -4.21 -4.17 -10.36
C TYR A 132 -2.82 -4.65 -10.75
N ASN A 133 -2.68 -5.23 -11.94
CA ASN A 133 -1.44 -5.81 -12.47
C ASN A 133 -0.82 -6.90 -11.57
N GLY A 134 -1.65 -7.65 -10.84
CA GLY A 134 -1.22 -8.83 -10.07
C GLY A 134 -0.42 -8.53 -8.81
N SER A 135 -0.46 -7.33 -8.26
CA SER A 135 0.27 -6.97 -7.03
C SER A 135 -0.62 -6.26 -6.00
N VAL A 136 -0.24 -6.39 -4.73
CA VAL A 136 -0.80 -5.64 -3.60
C VAL A 136 0.36 -4.90 -2.91
N PRO A 137 0.30 -3.56 -2.88
CA PRO A 137 -0.66 -2.70 -3.57
C PRO A 137 -0.49 -2.78 -5.09
N GLY A 138 -1.43 -2.23 -5.84
CA GLY A 138 -1.27 -1.97 -7.26
C GLY A 138 -0.11 -1.00 -7.54
N PRO A 139 0.38 -0.89 -8.79
CA PRO A 139 1.56 -0.11 -9.14
C PRO A 139 1.45 1.37 -8.78
N LEU A 140 2.59 2.00 -8.44
CA LEU A 140 2.67 3.45 -8.29
C LEU A 140 2.59 4.14 -9.65
N ILE A 141 1.71 5.13 -9.77
CA ILE A 141 1.61 6.02 -10.94
C ILE A 141 2.31 7.33 -10.61
N ILE A 142 3.15 7.85 -11.52
CA ILE A 142 3.86 9.11 -11.30
C ILE A 142 3.59 10.08 -12.45
N CYS A 143 3.19 11.30 -12.12
CA CYS A 143 2.99 12.38 -13.07
C CYS A 143 3.30 13.74 -12.42
N HIS A 144 3.22 14.82 -13.19
CA HIS A 144 3.39 16.19 -12.67
C HIS A 144 2.07 16.96 -12.72
N VAL A 145 1.96 17.98 -11.89
CA VAL A 145 0.84 18.92 -11.97
C VAL A 145 0.69 19.46 -13.39
N GLY A 146 -0.53 19.41 -13.90
CA GLY A 146 -0.88 19.80 -15.27
C GLY A 146 -0.83 18.69 -16.30
N ASP A 147 -0.20 17.56 -16.00
CA ASP A 147 -0.24 16.39 -16.89
C ASP A 147 -1.65 15.77 -16.93
N MET A 148 -1.93 15.03 -17.98
CA MET A 148 -3.07 14.13 -18.08
C MET A 148 -2.58 12.70 -17.83
N VAL A 149 -3.32 11.93 -17.05
CA VAL A 149 -3.17 10.47 -16.99
C VAL A 149 -4.25 9.86 -17.88
N GLU A 150 -3.85 9.05 -18.84
CA GLU A 150 -4.73 8.30 -19.71
C GLU A 150 -4.58 6.80 -19.39
N LEU A 151 -5.54 6.30 -18.64
CA LEU A 151 -5.59 4.90 -18.21
C LEU A 151 -6.40 4.07 -19.18
N THR A 152 -5.84 2.98 -19.67
CA THR A 152 -6.60 1.83 -20.19
C THR A 152 -6.76 0.83 -19.07
N LEU A 153 -7.99 0.61 -18.60
CA LEU A 153 -8.34 -0.41 -17.61
C LEU A 153 -8.97 -1.60 -18.32
N ARG A 154 -8.46 -2.80 -18.05
CA ARG A 154 -8.91 -4.07 -18.60
C ARG A 154 -9.38 -5.00 -17.50
N ASN A 155 -10.51 -5.65 -17.74
CA ASN A 155 -10.98 -6.75 -16.90
C ASN A 155 -11.00 -8.02 -17.77
N PRO A 156 -10.12 -9.02 -17.51
CA PRO A 156 -10.05 -10.23 -18.31
C PRO A 156 -11.36 -10.99 -18.37
N ALA A 157 -11.58 -11.76 -19.42
CA ALA A 157 -12.83 -12.49 -19.63
C ALA A 157 -13.07 -13.63 -18.64
N ASP A 158 -12.04 -14.10 -17.98
CA ASP A 158 -12.06 -15.14 -16.93
C ASP A 158 -12.18 -14.58 -15.51
N SER A 159 -12.21 -13.25 -15.34
CA SER A 159 -12.52 -12.62 -14.07
C SER A 159 -13.91 -13.01 -13.56
N GLN A 160 -14.06 -13.13 -12.24
CA GLN A 160 -15.32 -13.48 -11.59
C GLN A 160 -16.15 -12.23 -11.22
N MET A 161 -15.55 -11.05 -11.24
CA MET A 161 -16.16 -9.83 -10.70
C MET A 161 -16.04 -8.64 -11.64
N GLU A 162 -16.91 -7.67 -11.42
CA GLU A 162 -16.81 -6.33 -12.00
C GLU A 162 -15.80 -5.49 -11.24
N HIS A 163 -15.05 -4.65 -11.95
CA HIS A 163 -14.05 -3.77 -11.37
C HIS A 163 -14.16 -2.36 -11.92
N ASN A 164 -13.59 -1.41 -11.19
CA ASN A 164 -13.42 -0.03 -11.64
C ASN A 164 -12.21 0.60 -10.93
N ILE A 165 -12.01 1.91 -11.10
CA ILE A 165 -10.98 2.63 -10.36
C ILE A 165 -11.47 4.02 -9.98
N ASP A 166 -11.38 4.33 -8.68
CA ASP A 166 -11.57 5.66 -8.08
C ASP A 166 -10.19 6.26 -7.84
N PHE A 167 -9.89 7.40 -8.47
CA PHE A 167 -8.65 8.14 -8.27
C PHE A 167 -8.88 9.32 -7.33
N HIS A 168 -8.34 9.30 -6.13
CA HIS A 168 -8.34 10.47 -5.24
C HIS A 168 -7.54 11.65 -5.82
N ALA A 169 -6.61 11.40 -6.75
CA ALA A 169 -5.85 12.42 -7.46
C ALA A 169 -6.67 13.17 -8.52
N SER A 170 -7.80 12.61 -8.97
CA SER A 170 -8.62 13.19 -10.03
C SER A 170 -9.59 14.25 -9.49
N THR A 171 -10.10 15.09 -10.37
CA THR A 171 -11.19 16.01 -10.08
C THR A 171 -12.40 15.64 -10.94
N GLY A 172 -13.41 15.05 -10.33
CA GLY A 172 -14.61 14.59 -11.00
C GLY A 172 -15.46 13.71 -10.09
N ALA A 173 -16.72 13.50 -10.48
CA ALA A 173 -17.64 12.69 -9.68
C ALA A 173 -17.11 11.25 -9.50
N LEU A 174 -17.13 10.76 -8.27
CA LEU A 174 -16.72 9.41 -7.90
C LEU A 174 -15.28 9.07 -8.36
N GLY A 175 -14.39 10.07 -8.44
CA GLY A 175 -12.99 9.88 -8.81
C GLY A 175 -12.75 9.19 -10.16
N GLY A 176 -13.78 9.08 -11.01
CA GLY A 176 -13.77 8.33 -12.25
C GLY A 176 -14.38 6.92 -12.14
N GLY A 177 -14.72 6.44 -10.94
CA GLY A 177 -15.23 5.08 -10.73
C GLY A 177 -16.47 4.74 -11.56
N GLY A 178 -17.38 5.71 -11.77
CA GLY A 178 -18.54 5.51 -12.65
C GLY A 178 -18.22 5.49 -14.14
N LEU A 179 -17.03 5.92 -14.54
CA LEU A 179 -16.57 5.97 -15.94
C LEU A 179 -15.60 4.82 -16.28
N THR A 180 -15.19 4.06 -15.29
CA THR A 180 -14.22 2.97 -15.44
C THR A 180 -14.78 1.62 -15.03
N HIS A 181 -16.10 1.53 -14.88
CA HIS A 181 -16.75 0.28 -14.50
C HIS A 181 -16.69 -0.71 -15.67
N VAL A 182 -15.95 -1.80 -15.51
CA VAL A 182 -15.71 -2.83 -16.52
C VAL A 182 -16.16 -4.20 -15.98
N TYR A 183 -16.96 -4.91 -16.78
CA TYR A 183 -17.31 -6.29 -16.53
C TYR A 183 -16.27 -7.25 -17.13
N PRO A 184 -16.29 -8.54 -16.76
CA PRO A 184 -15.39 -9.53 -17.38
C PRO A 184 -15.41 -9.48 -18.91
N GLY A 185 -14.23 -9.35 -19.52
CA GLY A 185 -14.04 -9.22 -20.97
C GLY A 185 -14.13 -7.79 -21.50
N GLU A 186 -14.29 -6.79 -20.64
CA GLU A 186 -14.38 -5.39 -21.05
C GLU A 186 -13.10 -4.60 -20.76
N GLU A 187 -12.91 -3.54 -21.56
CA GLU A 187 -11.92 -2.51 -21.28
C GLU A 187 -12.53 -1.11 -21.43
N CYS A 188 -11.95 -0.14 -20.75
CA CYS A 188 -12.29 1.26 -20.92
C CYS A 188 -11.04 2.14 -20.90
N VAL A 189 -11.18 3.38 -21.39
CA VAL A 189 -10.12 4.39 -21.33
C VAL A 189 -10.65 5.62 -20.60
N LEU A 190 -9.99 5.97 -19.48
CA LEU A 190 -10.27 7.20 -18.74
C LEU A 190 -9.08 8.15 -18.87
N ARG A 191 -9.35 9.42 -19.11
CA ARG A 191 -8.36 10.49 -19.03
C ARG A 191 -8.77 11.51 -17.99
N TRP A 192 -7.86 11.81 -17.06
CA TRP A 192 -8.05 12.86 -16.06
C TRP A 192 -6.82 13.74 -15.93
N LYS A 193 -6.99 14.97 -15.45
CA LYS A 193 -5.91 15.94 -15.28
C LYS A 193 -5.42 15.96 -13.84
N ALA A 194 -4.10 15.86 -13.65
CA ALA A 194 -3.46 16.05 -12.35
C ALA A 194 -3.44 17.56 -12.00
N THR A 195 -4.27 17.96 -11.05
CA THR A 195 -4.47 19.39 -10.71
C THR A 195 -3.82 19.81 -9.40
N LYS A 196 -3.45 18.85 -8.54
CA LYS A 196 -2.88 19.06 -7.21
C LYS A 196 -1.64 18.21 -7.03
N ALA A 197 -0.58 18.79 -6.47
CA ALA A 197 0.62 18.06 -6.09
C ALA A 197 0.42 17.32 -4.76
N GLY A 198 0.90 16.08 -4.67
CA GLY A 198 0.80 15.22 -3.49
C GLY A 198 0.83 13.75 -3.82
N CYS A 199 0.71 12.92 -2.79
CA CYS A 199 0.46 11.50 -2.93
C CYS A 199 -1.03 11.21 -2.66
N PHE A 200 -1.63 10.38 -3.49
CA PHE A 200 -3.06 10.09 -3.45
C PHE A 200 -3.28 8.61 -3.62
N THR A 201 -4.23 8.04 -2.87
CA THR A 201 -4.63 6.66 -3.11
C THR A 201 -5.51 6.54 -4.36
N TYR A 202 -5.54 5.36 -4.95
CA TYR A 202 -6.59 4.91 -5.85
C TYR A 202 -7.08 3.54 -5.39
N HIS A 203 -8.31 3.19 -5.68
CA HIS A 203 -8.87 1.89 -5.30
C HIS A 203 -10.07 1.50 -6.14
N CYS A 204 -10.42 0.23 -6.11
CA CYS A 204 -11.67 -0.24 -6.68
C CYS A 204 -12.86 0.18 -5.81
N ALA A 205 -13.93 0.62 -6.43
CA ALA A 205 -15.14 1.09 -5.77
C ALA A 205 -16.40 0.74 -6.56
N PRO A 206 -16.74 -0.56 -6.75
CA PRO A 206 -17.86 -0.96 -7.62
C PRO A 206 -19.23 -0.66 -7.01
N GLY A 207 -19.30 -0.37 -5.73
CA GLY A 207 -20.50 0.09 -5.04
C GLY A 207 -20.85 -0.68 -3.78
N GLY A 208 -21.47 0.00 -2.82
CA GLY A 208 -21.98 -0.62 -1.59
C GLY A 208 -20.93 -1.36 -0.76
N ALA A 209 -21.27 -2.55 -0.29
CA ALA A 209 -20.38 -3.39 0.50
C ALA A 209 -19.25 -4.02 -0.34
N MET A 210 -19.33 -3.97 -1.66
CA MET A 210 -18.22 -4.38 -2.54
C MET A 210 -17.03 -3.42 -2.45
N ILE A 211 -17.22 -2.15 -2.09
CA ILE A 211 -16.12 -1.19 -1.92
C ILE A 211 -15.14 -1.67 -0.85
N PRO A 212 -15.53 -1.84 0.44
CA PRO A 212 -14.60 -2.35 1.44
C PRO A 212 -14.12 -3.77 1.13
N TYR A 213 -14.94 -4.62 0.53
CA TYR A 213 -14.54 -5.96 0.12
C TYR A 213 -13.35 -5.92 -0.85
N HIS A 214 -13.45 -5.17 -1.96
CA HIS A 214 -12.37 -5.06 -2.94
C HIS A 214 -11.12 -4.41 -2.34
N VAL A 215 -11.28 -3.36 -1.54
CA VAL A 215 -10.16 -2.64 -0.92
C VAL A 215 -9.42 -3.53 0.07
N THR A 216 -10.13 -4.25 0.94
CA THR A 216 -9.50 -5.13 1.94
C THR A 216 -8.99 -6.44 1.36
N HIS A 217 -9.32 -6.76 0.10
CA HIS A 217 -8.72 -7.85 -0.66
C HIS A 217 -7.52 -7.41 -1.51
N GLY A 218 -7.06 -6.15 -1.35
CA GLY A 218 -5.80 -5.69 -1.95
C GLY A 218 -5.94 -4.71 -3.11
N MET A 219 -7.17 -4.39 -3.55
CA MET A 219 -7.39 -3.62 -4.78
C MET A 219 -7.28 -2.11 -4.57
N ASN A 220 -6.07 -1.67 -4.27
CA ASN A 220 -5.71 -0.27 -4.05
C ASN A 220 -4.25 -0.01 -4.46
N GLY A 221 -3.89 1.27 -4.58
CA GLY A 221 -2.54 1.71 -4.87
C GLY A 221 -2.41 3.23 -4.77
N ALA A 222 -1.31 3.80 -5.28
CA ALA A 222 -1.04 5.22 -5.15
C ALA A 222 -0.69 5.92 -6.46
N VAL A 223 -1.01 7.22 -6.49
CA VAL A 223 -0.54 8.18 -7.51
C VAL A 223 0.33 9.21 -6.81
N MET A 224 1.54 9.43 -7.29
CA MET A 224 2.39 10.55 -6.91
C MET A 224 2.31 11.63 -7.99
N VAL A 225 1.77 12.78 -7.63
CA VAL A 225 1.72 13.97 -8.49
C VAL A 225 2.77 14.95 -8.01
N LEU A 226 3.90 15.04 -8.71
CA LEU A 226 4.99 15.95 -8.38
C LEU A 226 4.66 17.39 -8.79
N PRO A 227 5.13 18.40 -8.03
CA PRO A 227 5.24 19.75 -8.54
C PRO A 227 6.12 19.77 -9.79
N ARG A 228 5.83 20.60 -10.77
CA ARG A 228 6.64 20.64 -12.01
C ARG A 228 8.10 21.02 -11.74
N GLU A 229 8.31 21.86 -10.76
CA GLU A 229 9.64 22.28 -10.29
C GLU A 229 10.29 21.29 -9.31
N GLY A 230 9.66 20.14 -9.05
CA GLY A 230 10.11 19.12 -8.09
C GLY A 230 9.80 19.48 -6.64
N LEU A 231 10.27 18.61 -5.73
CA LEU A 231 10.07 18.79 -4.29
C LEU A 231 10.99 19.88 -3.74
N LYS A 232 10.52 20.65 -2.77
CA LYS A 232 11.28 21.73 -2.13
C LYS A 232 11.12 21.71 -0.62
N ASP A 233 12.15 22.18 0.07
CA ASP A 233 12.07 22.46 1.49
C ASP A 233 11.31 23.78 1.77
N LYS A 234 11.19 24.14 3.06
CA LYS A 234 10.52 25.38 3.51
C LYS A 234 11.20 26.67 3.03
N ASP A 235 12.48 26.60 2.66
CA ASP A 235 13.30 27.72 2.21
C ASP A 235 13.36 27.81 0.66
N GLY A 236 12.68 26.88 -0.02
CA GLY A 236 12.62 26.79 -1.48
C GLY A 236 13.78 26.07 -2.14
N ASN A 237 14.67 25.43 -1.35
CA ASN A 237 15.76 24.63 -1.90
C ASN A 237 15.22 23.34 -2.51
N GLN A 238 15.83 22.93 -3.63
CA GLN A 238 15.46 21.70 -4.32
C GLN A 238 15.81 20.48 -3.47
N LEU A 239 14.83 19.59 -3.28
CA LEU A 239 15.02 18.29 -2.68
C LEU A 239 15.05 17.21 -3.77
N THR A 240 16.01 16.29 -3.66
CA THR A 240 16.16 15.15 -4.57
C THR A 240 16.30 13.86 -3.78
N TYR A 241 15.96 12.75 -4.40
CA TYR A 241 16.09 11.41 -3.83
C TYR A 241 16.74 10.46 -4.82
N ASP A 242 17.43 9.44 -4.32
CA ASP A 242 18.11 8.44 -5.14
C ASP A 242 17.17 7.29 -5.51
N LYS A 243 16.31 6.89 -4.55
CA LYS A 243 15.40 5.75 -4.70
C LYS A 243 14.02 6.06 -4.10
N ILE A 244 13.00 5.38 -4.61
CA ILE A 244 11.68 5.30 -3.98
C ILE A 244 11.53 3.94 -3.31
N ALA A 245 11.00 3.95 -2.08
CA ALA A 245 10.44 2.78 -1.43
C ALA A 245 8.92 2.92 -1.41
N TYR A 246 8.22 2.18 -2.27
CA TYR A 246 6.77 2.21 -2.32
C TYR A 246 6.17 1.12 -1.43
N ILE A 247 5.47 1.54 -0.39
CA ILE A 247 4.89 0.70 0.64
C ILE A 247 3.38 0.88 0.62
N GLY A 248 2.66 -0.21 0.40
CA GLY A 248 1.21 -0.28 0.60
C GLY A 248 0.92 -1.05 1.88
N GLU A 249 0.35 -0.39 2.86
CA GLU A 249 -0.16 -1.06 4.05
C GLU A 249 -1.54 -1.61 3.76
N GLN A 250 -1.68 -2.91 3.95
CA GLN A 250 -2.90 -3.66 3.69
C GLN A 250 -3.41 -4.29 4.98
N ASP A 251 -4.64 -4.00 5.34
CA ASP A 251 -5.35 -4.67 6.42
C ASP A 251 -6.30 -5.73 5.85
N TYR A 252 -6.07 -6.97 6.24
CA TYR A 252 -6.91 -8.11 5.86
C TYR A 252 -7.84 -8.51 7.00
N TYR A 253 -9.03 -8.99 6.63
CA TYR A 253 -10.07 -9.49 7.52
C TYR A 253 -10.42 -10.90 7.09
N LEU A 254 -9.48 -11.83 7.27
CA LEU A 254 -9.60 -13.20 6.81
C LEU A 254 -10.56 -13.99 7.70
N PRO A 255 -11.55 -14.67 7.11
CA PRO A 255 -12.49 -15.47 7.87
C PRO A 255 -11.82 -16.67 8.55
N MET A 256 -12.28 -16.99 9.76
CA MET A 256 -11.89 -18.15 10.51
C MET A 256 -13.07 -19.09 10.75
N ASP A 257 -12.79 -20.37 10.91
CA ASP A 257 -13.77 -21.36 11.31
C ASP A 257 -14.02 -21.38 12.84
N GLU A 258 -14.79 -22.35 13.33
CA GLU A 258 -15.11 -22.49 14.76
C GLU A 258 -13.91 -22.92 15.61
N ASP A 259 -12.92 -23.53 15.01
CA ASP A 259 -11.68 -23.99 15.66
C ASP A 259 -10.62 -22.89 15.68
N GLY A 260 -10.85 -21.77 14.94
CA GLY A 260 -9.96 -20.62 14.86
C GLY A 260 -8.92 -20.74 13.72
N GLU A 261 -9.11 -21.68 12.80
CA GLU A 261 -8.28 -21.84 11.61
C GLU A 261 -8.80 -20.97 10.45
N TYR A 262 -7.88 -20.47 9.61
CA TYR A 262 -8.27 -19.66 8.45
C TYR A 262 -8.99 -20.51 7.42
N LYS A 263 -10.17 -20.02 6.97
CA LYS A 263 -10.91 -20.65 5.90
C LYS A 263 -10.21 -20.50 4.57
N VAL A 264 -10.27 -21.56 3.74
CA VAL A 264 -9.75 -21.58 2.37
C VAL A 264 -10.93 -21.69 1.41
N TYR A 265 -10.91 -20.92 0.33
CA TYR A 265 -11.97 -20.85 -0.68
C TYR A 265 -11.42 -21.26 -2.05
N GLU A 266 -12.25 -21.91 -2.88
CA GLU A 266 -11.83 -22.43 -4.17
C GLU A 266 -11.74 -21.34 -5.24
N THR A 267 -12.59 -20.31 -5.15
CA THR A 267 -12.69 -19.25 -6.15
C THR A 267 -12.81 -17.87 -5.52
N ALA A 268 -12.40 -16.86 -6.26
CA ALA A 268 -12.58 -15.47 -5.87
C ALA A 268 -14.06 -15.13 -5.68
N GLY A 269 -14.41 -14.40 -4.61
CA GLY A 269 -15.77 -14.01 -4.28
C GLY A 269 -16.56 -15.01 -3.46
N GLU A 270 -16.13 -16.26 -3.36
CA GLU A 270 -16.79 -17.27 -2.55
C GLU A 270 -16.82 -16.91 -1.05
N ASP A 271 -15.78 -16.23 -0.59
CA ASP A 271 -15.61 -15.76 0.79
C ASP A 271 -16.44 -14.50 1.14
N TYR A 272 -17.13 -13.88 0.17
CA TYR A 272 -17.75 -12.56 0.33
C TYR A 272 -18.56 -12.39 1.60
N SER A 273 -19.46 -13.33 1.92
CA SER A 273 -20.31 -13.23 3.10
C SER A 273 -19.52 -13.31 4.40
N ASP A 274 -18.56 -14.24 4.46
CA ASP A 274 -17.72 -14.49 5.64
C ASP A 274 -16.77 -13.32 5.86
N SER A 275 -16.20 -12.78 4.79
CA SER A 275 -15.31 -11.61 4.82
C SER A 275 -16.06 -10.35 5.27
N ILE A 276 -17.30 -10.11 4.81
CA ILE A 276 -18.13 -9.01 5.29
C ILE A 276 -18.39 -9.14 6.81
N ASP A 277 -18.65 -10.33 7.31
CA ASP A 277 -18.85 -10.55 8.75
C ASP A 277 -17.56 -10.33 9.56
N ALA A 278 -16.41 -10.76 9.03
CA ALA A 278 -15.11 -10.48 9.62
C ALA A 278 -14.80 -8.96 9.65
N MET A 279 -15.03 -8.24 8.54
CA MET A 279 -14.83 -6.79 8.45
C MET A 279 -15.67 -5.97 9.43
N ARG A 280 -16.89 -6.45 9.78
CA ARG A 280 -17.76 -5.77 10.77
C ARG A 280 -17.15 -5.70 12.16
N THR A 281 -16.18 -6.53 12.49
CA THR A 281 -15.45 -6.46 13.76
C THR A 281 -14.59 -5.21 13.86
N LEU A 282 -14.20 -4.61 12.72
CA LEU A 282 -13.22 -3.52 12.58
C LEU A 282 -11.83 -3.89 13.12
N VAL A 283 -11.58 -5.18 13.36
CA VAL A 283 -10.30 -5.70 13.84
C VAL A 283 -9.70 -6.56 12.74
N PRO A 284 -8.63 -6.11 12.08
CA PRO A 284 -7.98 -6.89 11.03
C PRO A 284 -7.30 -8.14 11.61
N THR A 285 -7.28 -9.21 10.85
CA THR A 285 -6.51 -10.42 11.18
C THR A 285 -5.02 -10.23 10.87
N HIS A 286 -4.73 -9.46 9.81
CA HIS A 286 -3.37 -9.10 9.39
C HIS A 286 -3.32 -7.63 9.02
N CYS A 287 -2.22 -6.97 9.39
CA CYS A 287 -1.79 -5.69 8.87
C CYS A 287 -0.41 -5.93 8.29
N VAL A 288 -0.26 -5.83 6.98
CA VAL A 288 0.99 -6.20 6.29
C VAL A 288 1.44 -5.10 5.36
N PHE A 289 2.72 -5.09 5.03
CA PHE A 289 3.24 -4.25 3.97
C PHE A 289 3.41 -5.07 2.69
N ASN A 290 2.97 -4.51 1.57
CA ASN A 290 3.04 -5.08 0.23
C ASN A 290 2.47 -6.51 0.14
N GLY A 291 1.30 -6.70 0.76
CA GLY A 291 0.39 -7.82 0.53
C GLY A 291 0.62 -9.06 1.39
N ALA A 292 1.77 -9.22 2.03
CA ALA A 292 2.04 -10.41 2.86
C ALA A 292 3.00 -10.11 4.01
N VAL A 293 2.92 -10.92 5.06
CA VAL A 293 3.88 -10.90 6.15
C VAL A 293 5.28 -11.18 5.59
N GLY A 294 6.22 -10.29 5.86
CA GLY A 294 7.60 -10.46 5.42
C GLY A 294 7.89 -10.11 3.95
N ALA A 295 6.94 -9.58 3.20
CA ALA A 295 7.10 -9.28 1.77
C ALA A 295 8.32 -8.41 1.44
N ILE A 296 8.69 -7.49 2.33
CA ILE A 296 9.86 -6.61 2.20
C ILE A 296 10.77 -6.67 3.44
N THR A 297 10.98 -7.87 3.98
CA THR A 297 11.90 -8.11 5.11
C THR A 297 12.92 -9.20 4.75
N GLY A 298 13.94 -9.38 5.60
CA GLY A 298 14.94 -10.44 5.42
C GLY A 298 15.65 -10.35 4.08
N GLU A 299 15.60 -11.38 3.27
CA GLU A 299 16.24 -11.42 1.95
C GLU A 299 15.56 -10.49 0.93
N ASN A 300 14.27 -10.16 1.15
CA ASN A 300 13.50 -9.23 0.33
C ASN A 300 13.66 -7.77 0.78
N ALA A 301 14.48 -7.49 1.78
CA ALA A 301 14.72 -6.14 2.28
C ALA A 301 15.25 -5.22 1.17
N LEU A 302 14.80 -3.96 1.20
CA LEU A 302 15.31 -2.94 0.29
C LEU A 302 16.77 -2.57 0.66
N LYS A 303 17.61 -2.38 -0.36
CA LYS A 303 19.05 -2.13 -0.17
C LYS A 303 19.42 -0.70 -0.51
N PHE A 304 20.19 -0.10 0.36
CA PHE A 304 20.68 1.27 0.27
C PHE A 304 22.18 1.34 0.65
N ASN A 305 22.77 2.50 0.43
CA ASN A 305 24.11 2.84 0.93
C ASN A 305 24.03 4.08 1.83
N VAL A 306 24.97 4.21 2.74
CA VAL A 306 25.17 5.47 3.48
C VAL A 306 25.34 6.62 2.49
N GLY A 307 24.61 7.71 2.72
CA GLY A 307 24.54 8.87 1.84
C GLY A 307 23.42 8.84 0.82
N GLU A 308 22.76 7.68 0.57
CA GLU A 308 21.59 7.65 -0.31
C GLU A 308 20.34 8.19 0.40
N THR A 309 19.56 8.95 -0.35
CA THR A 309 18.27 9.51 0.09
C THR A 309 17.12 8.66 -0.47
N VAL A 310 16.28 8.16 0.39
CA VAL A 310 15.05 7.42 0.03
C VAL A 310 13.83 8.33 0.13
N LEU A 311 12.94 8.26 -0.87
CA LEU A 311 11.58 8.77 -0.78
C LEU A 311 10.64 7.59 -0.49
N MET A 312 10.14 7.51 0.72
CA MET A 312 9.15 6.52 1.14
C MET A 312 7.75 7.01 0.76
N ILE A 313 7.07 6.30 -0.13
CA ILE A 313 5.66 6.53 -0.44
C ILE A 313 4.87 5.48 0.32
N HIS A 314 4.00 5.92 1.24
CA HIS A 314 3.17 5.03 2.03
C HIS A 314 1.69 5.23 1.68
N ASN A 315 1.03 4.16 1.27
CA ASN A 315 -0.39 4.13 0.93
C ASN A 315 -1.16 3.27 1.93
N GLN A 316 -2.26 3.82 2.46
CA GLN A 316 -3.23 3.07 3.28
C GLN A 316 -4.65 3.44 2.84
N ALA A 317 -5.31 2.52 2.16
CA ALA A 317 -6.58 2.79 1.50
C ALA A 317 -7.82 2.71 2.43
N ASN A 318 -7.70 2.12 3.62
CA ASN A 318 -8.84 1.84 4.50
C ASN A 318 -8.67 2.45 5.91
N ARG A 319 -7.70 1.96 6.69
CA ARG A 319 -7.44 2.41 8.07
C ARG A 319 -6.38 3.52 8.10
N ASP A 320 -6.20 4.15 9.25
CA ASP A 320 -5.07 5.04 9.49
C ASP A 320 -3.82 4.26 9.93
N SER A 321 -2.65 4.82 9.70
CA SER A 321 -1.35 4.25 10.05
C SER A 321 -0.42 5.28 10.69
N ARG A 322 0.62 4.77 11.35
CA ARG A 322 1.61 5.59 12.06
C ARG A 322 3.02 5.08 11.77
N PRO A 323 3.53 5.29 10.56
CA PRO A 323 4.86 4.84 10.20
C PRO A 323 5.95 5.50 11.03
N HIS A 324 6.97 4.69 11.36
CA HIS A 324 8.21 5.10 11.99
C HIS A 324 9.38 4.36 11.34
N LEU A 325 10.46 5.07 11.10
CA LEU A 325 11.72 4.47 10.65
C LEU A 325 12.65 4.28 11.85
N ILE A 326 12.75 3.04 12.36
CA ILE A 326 13.61 2.72 13.50
C ILE A 326 15.07 2.86 13.06
N GLY A 327 15.76 3.84 13.62
CA GLY A 327 17.13 4.20 13.27
C GLY A 327 17.26 5.54 12.52
N GLY A 328 16.12 6.16 12.18
CA GLY A 328 16.11 7.45 11.51
C GLY A 328 14.89 8.28 11.86
N HIS A 329 14.82 9.48 11.31
CA HIS A 329 13.69 10.39 11.40
C HIS A 329 13.29 10.80 9.99
N GLY A 330 12.04 11.21 9.79
CA GLY A 330 11.66 11.83 8.52
C GLY A 330 12.34 13.20 8.39
N ASP A 331 13.36 13.29 7.55
CA ASP A 331 14.02 14.58 7.27
C ASP A 331 13.00 15.58 6.74
N TYR A 332 12.15 15.10 5.81
CA TYR A 332 11.04 15.82 5.22
C TYR A 332 9.82 14.92 5.12
N VAL A 333 8.68 15.36 5.64
CA VAL A 333 7.44 14.59 5.66
C VAL A 333 6.28 15.41 5.10
N TRP A 334 5.59 14.88 4.10
CA TRP A 334 4.36 15.41 3.53
C TRP A 334 3.21 14.43 3.79
N GLU A 335 2.44 14.69 4.82
CA GLU A 335 1.29 13.83 5.19
C GLU A 335 0.12 13.92 4.20
N THR A 336 0.11 14.93 3.34
CA THR A 336 -0.99 15.13 2.39
C THR A 336 -0.53 15.69 1.05
N SER A 337 -0.08 16.94 1.01
CA SER A 337 0.15 17.71 -0.21
C SER A 337 1.59 18.17 -0.33
N PHE A 338 2.13 18.16 -1.54
CA PHE A 338 3.42 18.78 -1.83
C PHE A 338 3.33 20.30 -2.07
N ALA A 339 2.13 20.86 -2.02
CA ALA A 339 1.94 22.31 -2.13
C ALA A 339 2.30 23.08 -0.85
N GLU A 340 2.31 22.37 0.29
CA GLU A 340 2.71 22.92 1.58
C GLU A 340 4.16 22.51 1.89
N PRO A 341 4.90 23.35 2.63
CA PRO A 341 6.23 22.97 3.10
C PRO A 341 6.19 21.67 3.91
N PRO A 342 7.20 20.78 3.78
CA PRO A 342 7.26 19.57 4.58
C PRO A 342 7.47 19.86 6.06
N MET A 343 6.97 18.98 6.91
CA MET A 343 7.45 18.88 8.29
C MET A 343 8.89 18.32 8.27
N THR A 344 9.70 18.65 9.26
CA THR A 344 11.11 18.26 9.32
C THR A 344 11.45 17.59 10.64
N GLY A 345 12.33 16.59 10.62
CA GLY A 345 12.82 15.88 11.81
C GLY A 345 11.71 15.14 12.56
N VAL A 346 10.82 14.51 11.82
CA VAL A 346 9.62 13.87 12.37
C VAL A 346 9.93 12.44 12.80
N GLU A 347 9.66 12.10 14.06
CA GLU A 347 9.88 10.77 14.62
C GLU A 347 8.91 9.74 14.04
N THR A 348 7.61 10.02 14.13
CA THR A 348 6.52 9.18 13.66
C THR A 348 5.51 10.08 12.96
N TRP A 349 5.09 9.73 11.77
CA TRP A 349 4.13 10.52 11.00
C TRP A 349 2.78 9.82 10.86
N PHE A 350 1.79 10.57 10.41
CA PHE A 350 0.42 10.08 10.35
C PHE A 350 -0.03 9.89 8.90
N VAL A 351 -0.46 8.67 8.58
CA VAL A 351 -1.16 8.34 7.33
C VAL A 351 -2.64 8.23 7.61
N ARG A 352 -3.42 9.16 7.10
CA ARG A 352 -4.88 9.15 7.24
C ARG A 352 -5.46 8.01 6.43
N GLY A 353 -6.47 7.34 6.94
CA GLY A 353 -7.20 6.31 6.20
C GLY A 353 -7.70 6.86 4.85
N GLY A 354 -7.50 6.10 3.79
CA GLY A 354 -7.85 6.52 2.43
C GLY A 354 -6.90 7.56 1.83
N THR A 355 -5.62 7.59 2.26
CA THR A 355 -4.62 8.48 1.68
C THR A 355 -3.30 7.78 1.40
N ALA A 356 -2.48 8.42 0.57
CA ALA A 356 -1.06 8.16 0.48
C ALA A 356 -0.26 9.40 0.92
N MET A 357 0.97 9.19 1.39
CA MET A 357 1.87 10.23 1.86
C MET A 357 3.29 10.00 1.38
N ALA A 358 4.18 10.96 1.60
CA ALA A 358 5.61 10.83 1.31
C ALA A 358 6.45 11.25 2.52
N ALA A 359 7.54 10.50 2.77
CA ALA A 359 8.59 10.89 3.71
C ALA A 359 9.95 10.66 3.08
N MET A 360 10.88 11.56 3.34
CA MET A 360 12.25 11.50 2.81
C MET A 360 13.24 11.34 3.96
N TYR A 361 14.23 10.48 3.77
CA TYR A 361 15.32 10.26 4.72
C TYR A 361 16.62 9.97 4.00
N THR A 362 17.73 10.55 4.49
CA THR A 362 19.07 10.25 4.01
C THR A 362 19.77 9.35 5.02
N PHE A 363 20.23 8.17 4.58
CA PHE A 363 20.89 7.21 5.46
C PHE A 363 22.28 7.68 5.86
N GLU A 364 22.51 7.84 7.17
CA GLU A 364 23.79 8.32 7.73
C GLU A 364 24.60 7.22 8.39
N GLN A 365 24.01 6.05 8.71
CA GLN A 365 24.66 4.90 9.32
C GLN A 365 24.35 3.61 8.55
N PRO A 366 25.28 2.66 8.47
CA PRO A 366 24.99 1.32 7.96
C PRO A 366 24.22 0.50 8.98
N GLY A 367 23.54 -0.53 8.50
CA GLY A 367 22.80 -1.48 9.32
C GLY A 367 21.40 -1.77 8.79
N VAL A 368 20.57 -2.40 9.62
CA VAL A 368 19.18 -2.70 9.28
C VAL A 368 18.29 -1.70 9.96
N TYR A 369 17.55 -0.95 9.14
CA TYR A 369 16.49 -0.07 9.59
C TYR A 369 15.15 -0.79 9.44
N ALA A 370 14.32 -0.76 10.47
CA ALA A 370 12.97 -1.29 10.39
C ALA A 370 11.99 -0.13 10.19
N TYR A 371 11.27 -0.16 9.08
CA TYR A 371 10.14 0.72 8.82
C TYR A 371 8.87 0.00 9.27
N VAL A 372 8.15 0.55 10.23
CA VAL A 372 7.05 -0.13 10.91
C VAL A 372 5.82 0.77 11.03
N ASN A 373 4.62 0.19 11.05
CA ASN A 373 3.50 0.87 11.69
C ASN A 373 3.75 0.85 13.21
N HIS A 374 3.83 2.04 13.85
CA HIS A 374 4.17 2.11 15.27
C HIS A 374 3.01 1.76 16.22
N ASN A 375 1.91 1.18 15.74
CA ASN A 375 1.14 0.23 16.51
C ASN A 375 1.95 -1.08 16.53
N LEU A 376 2.76 -1.26 17.58
CA LEU A 376 3.74 -2.36 17.64
C LEU A 376 3.09 -3.75 17.61
N ILE A 377 1.83 -3.87 17.96
CA ILE A 377 1.07 -5.11 17.81
C ILE A 377 0.86 -5.40 16.32
N GLU A 378 0.44 -4.41 15.55
CA GLU A 378 0.26 -4.53 14.11
C GLU A 378 1.61 -4.79 13.41
N ALA A 379 2.69 -4.13 13.84
CA ALA A 379 4.01 -4.33 13.30
C ALA A 379 4.57 -5.74 13.58
N ALA A 380 4.59 -6.15 14.87
CA ALA A 380 5.31 -7.33 15.29
C ALA A 380 4.50 -8.62 15.19
N LEU A 381 3.17 -8.55 15.37
CA LEU A 381 2.31 -9.73 15.40
C LEU A 381 1.48 -9.88 14.12
N LEU A 382 1.14 -8.77 13.44
CA LEU A 382 0.27 -8.80 12.26
C LEU A 382 1.03 -8.52 10.94
N GLY A 383 2.32 -8.14 11.00
CA GLY A 383 3.22 -8.12 9.85
C GLY A 383 3.48 -6.75 9.20
N ALA A 384 3.03 -5.62 9.80
CA ALA A 384 3.24 -4.27 9.26
C ALA A 384 4.70 -3.79 9.45
N THR A 385 5.65 -4.46 8.81
CA THR A 385 7.09 -4.22 8.93
C THR A 385 7.79 -4.38 7.58
N ALA A 386 8.72 -3.46 7.30
CA ALA A 386 9.69 -3.53 6.21
C ALA A 386 11.11 -3.37 6.75
N HIS A 387 12.11 -3.91 6.04
CA HIS A 387 13.51 -3.70 6.35
C HIS A 387 14.22 -2.95 5.23
N PHE A 388 15.05 -1.98 5.62
CA PHE A 388 16.00 -1.31 4.75
C PHE A 388 17.40 -1.70 5.22
N VAL A 389 18.16 -2.35 4.35
CA VAL A 389 19.54 -2.77 4.62
C VAL A 389 20.47 -1.72 4.01
N VAL A 390 21.24 -1.07 4.85
CA VAL A 390 22.14 0.02 4.47
C VAL A 390 23.59 -0.45 4.59
N GLU A 391 24.34 -0.37 3.50
CA GLU A 391 25.78 -0.68 3.47
C GLU A 391 26.60 0.60 3.59
N GLY A 392 27.76 0.54 4.24
CA GLY A 392 28.66 1.69 4.39
C GLY A 392 29.57 1.56 5.60
N GLU A 393 30.29 2.62 5.92
CA GLU A 393 31.17 2.70 7.07
C GLU A 393 30.41 3.19 8.31
N TRP A 394 30.66 2.54 9.44
CA TRP A 394 30.08 2.93 10.74
C TRP A 394 30.72 4.21 11.27
N SER A 395 29.90 5.14 11.77
CA SER A 395 30.35 6.38 12.42
C SER A 395 30.06 6.33 13.93
N ASN A 396 31.11 6.30 14.74
CA ASN A 396 30.99 6.41 16.19
C ASN A 396 30.55 7.80 16.66
N ASP A 397 30.64 8.82 15.80
CA ASP A 397 30.13 10.15 16.13
C ASP A 397 28.61 10.18 16.24
N LEU A 398 27.93 9.26 15.55
CA LEU A 398 26.46 9.14 15.61
C LEU A 398 26.01 8.12 16.65
N MET A 399 26.72 7.00 16.78
CA MET A 399 26.36 5.96 17.75
C MET A 399 27.56 5.07 18.08
N GLU A 400 27.90 4.92 19.35
CA GLU A 400 28.99 4.09 19.83
C GLU A 400 28.55 3.21 21.01
N GLN A 401 28.89 1.93 20.97
CA GLN A 401 28.80 1.07 22.16
C GLN A 401 30.03 1.27 23.02
N VAL A 402 29.98 2.20 23.96
CA VAL A 402 31.14 2.55 24.83
C VAL A 402 31.53 1.37 25.74
N VAL A 403 30.58 0.59 26.20
CA VAL A 403 30.82 -0.62 27.02
C VAL A 403 29.87 -1.72 26.58
N ALA A 404 30.39 -2.89 26.22
CA ALA A 404 29.58 -4.06 25.93
C ALA A 404 28.78 -4.54 27.16
N PRO A 405 27.63 -5.22 26.98
CA PRO A 405 26.88 -5.81 28.08
C PRO A 405 27.76 -6.69 28.98
N ARG A 406 27.72 -6.45 30.29
CA ARG A 406 28.49 -7.17 31.28
C ARG A 406 27.65 -7.35 32.56
N GLU A 407 28.00 -8.35 33.37
CA GLU A 407 27.45 -8.46 34.71
C GLU A 407 27.83 -7.22 35.54
N PHE A 408 26.87 -6.67 36.27
CA PHE A 408 27.13 -5.59 37.22
C PHE A 408 27.14 -6.17 38.64
N ALA A 409 28.11 -5.74 39.42
CA ALA A 409 28.18 -6.13 40.85
C ALA A 409 27.00 -5.46 41.57
N THR A 410 26.23 -6.24 42.31
CA THR A 410 25.14 -5.80 43.20
C THR A 410 25.67 -5.23 44.49
#